data_c34b1bfdac37f4c161ec5b48526b2c8a
#
_entry.id   c34b1bfdac37f4c161ec5b48526b2c8a
#
_cell.length_a   1.000
_cell.length_b   1.000
_cell.length_c   1.000
_cell.angle_alpha   90.00
_cell.angle_beta   90.00
_cell.angle_gamma   90.00
#
_symmetry.space_group_name_H-M   'P 1'
#
loop_
_entity.id
_entity.type
_entity.pdbx_description
1 polymer ?
#
loop_
_entity_poly.entity_id
_entity_poly.type
_entity_poly.pdbx_seq_one_letter_code
_entity_poly.pdbx_strand_id
1 'polypeptide(L)'
;MHFLVALLIGSIFGILFQRDVRGYGSSMGWGLGFGIFLWFFGPLTVFPVVGRQPLDWSAEQGTALFGSLVGYIIYGFILGTIYAFLDRIWVRLFIQSDPLNREPEGLGLHFLRSIEWGGLAGLVGGLVSIPVLAATGILPKIAGLDTSFGGIGGTIIHLFVSVGIGMTYGLLFRNEAPSIGLGVPWGFLFGVIWWYVGPLTLLPLILTGVYDWRASAAAALLPSLIGHLIYGGATAFTFLLPERRYKRWLLLDPRIAAREERRLRPVGTPAPALWFFALGLGVLLPILLG
;
A
#
# COMPACT_ATOMS: atom_id res chain seq x y z
N MET A 1 30.99 1.90 -1.67
CA MET A 1 30.25 1.55 -2.89
C MET A 1 28.74 1.57 -2.69
N HIS A 2 28.17 0.85 -1.71
CA HIS A 2 26.71 0.78 -1.47
C HIS A 2 26.02 2.13 -1.30
N PHE A 3 26.58 3.07 -0.54
CA PHE A 3 26.01 4.39 -0.33
C PHE A 3 25.90 5.23 -1.61
N LEU A 4 26.88 5.13 -2.51
CA LEU A 4 26.83 5.84 -3.80
C LEU A 4 25.73 5.30 -4.70
N VAL A 5 25.56 3.97 -4.74
CA VAL A 5 24.49 3.32 -5.49
C VAL A 5 23.12 3.68 -4.89
N ALA A 6 22.98 3.66 -3.55
CA ALA A 6 21.75 4.06 -2.88
C ALA A 6 21.41 5.54 -3.13
N LEU A 7 22.40 6.44 -3.12
CA LEU A 7 22.22 7.85 -3.46
C LEU A 7 21.73 8.03 -4.90
N LEU A 8 22.36 7.33 -5.84
CA LEU A 8 21.96 7.37 -7.26
C LEU A 8 20.52 6.87 -7.44
N ILE A 9 20.18 5.72 -6.86
CA ILE A 9 18.83 5.13 -6.94
C ILE A 9 17.81 6.07 -6.32
N GLY A 10 18.10 6.65 -5.13
CA GLY A 10 17.22 7.60 -4.46
C GLY A 10 17.01 8.89 -5.28
N SER A 11 18.09 9.40 -5.92
CA SER A 11 18.00 10.56 -6.81
C SER A 11 17.16 10.28 -8.05
N ILE A 12 17.31 9.12 -8.67
CA ILE A 12 16.49 8.68 -9.81
C ILE A 12 15.02 8.60 -9.39
N PHE A 13 14.72 7.99 -8.24
CA PHE A 13 13.36 7.94 -7.71
C PHE A 13 12.77 9.34 -7.55
N GLY A 14 13.50 10.25 -6.91
CA GLY A 14 13.05 11.63 -6.71
C GLY A 14 12.77 12.36 -8.03
N ILE A 15 13.64 12.24 -9.02
CA ILE A 15 13.47 12.88 -10.33
C ILE A 15 12.25 12.32 -11.08
N LEU A 16 12.07 10.99 -11.07
CA LEU A 16 10.99 10.34 -11.79
C LEU A 16 9.62 10.65 -11.19
N PHE A 17 9.51 10.62 -9.86
CA PHE A 17 8.20 10.62 -9.18
C PHE A 17 7.83 11.92 -8.46
N GLN A 18 8.67 12.96 -8.50
CA GLN A 18 8.42 14.24 -7.83
C GLN A 18 7.05 14.88 -8.15
N ARG A 19 6.50 14.64 -9.35
CA ARG A 19 5.21 15.18 -9.78
C ARG A 19 4.02 14.35 -9.35
N ASP A 20 4.24 13.07 -9.10
CA ASP A 20 3.20 12.08 -8.83
C ASP A 20 3.04 11.78 -7.34
N VAL A 21 4.06 12.09 -6.54
CA VAL A 21 4.02 11.97 -5.08
C VAL A 21 3.24 13.13 -4.49
N ARG A 22 2.17 12.80 -3.75
CA ARG A 22 1.28 13.79 -3.12
C ARG A 22 1.17 13.61 -1.61
N GLY A 23 1.54 12.46 -1.11
CA GLY A 23 1.47 12.10 0.29
C GLY A 23 2.19 10.80 0.55
N TYR A 24 1.97 10.24 1.74
CA TYR A 24 2.62 8.98 2.11
C TYR A 24 2.13 7.80 1.27
N GLY A 25 0.82 7.73 1.00
CA GLY A 25 0.24 6.62 0.25
C GLY A 25 0.79 6.51 -1.17
N SER A 26 0.74 7.60 -1.94
CA SER A 26 1.27 7.60 -3.31
C SER A 26 2.78 7.37 -3.34
N SER A 27 3.54 7.98 -2.42
CA SER A 27 4.98 7.80 -2.37
C SER A 27 5.39 6.36 -2.04
N MET A 28 4.72 5.74 -1.07
CA MET A 28 4.93 4.32 -0.74
C MET A 28 4.55 3.41 -1.93
N GLY A 29 3.42 3.69 -2.59
CA GLY A 29 2.99 2.93 -3.77
C GLY A 29 4.00 3.02 -4.93
N TRP A 30 4.47 4.23 -5.26
CA TRP A 30 5.54 4.42 -6.23
C TRP A 30 6.84 3.74 -5.80
N GLY A 31 7.19 3.83 -4.51
CA GLY A 31 8.35 3.14 -3.96
C GLY A 31 8.27 1.63 -4.13
N LEU A 32 7.12 1.02 -3.81
CA LEU A 32 6.90 -0.43 -3.99
C LEU A 32 7.11 -0.87 -5.44
N GLY A 33 6.52 -0.15 -6.39
CA GLY A 33 6.70 -0.48 -7.80
C GLY A 33 8.10 -0.24 -8.31
N PHE A 34 8.76 0.80 -7.81
CA PHE A 34 10.17 1.02 -8.11
C PHE A 34 11.05 -0.10 -7.56
N GLY A 35 10.71 -0.64 -6.37
CA GLY A 35 11.35 -1.83 -5.83
C GLY A 35 11.20 -3.06 -6.74
N ILE A 36 10.00 -3.33 -7.25
CA ILE A 36 9.76 -4.41 -8.23
C ILE A 36 10.58 -4.19 -9.51
N PHE A 37 10.58 -2.94 -10.01
CA PHE A 37 11.40 -2.58 -11.18
C PHE A 37 12.89 -2.83 -10.94
N LEU A 38 13.41 -2.42 -9.77
CA LEU A 38 14.81 -2.64 -9.40
C LEU A 38 15.15 -4.13 -9.28
N TRP A 39 14.21 -4.95 -8.80
CA TRP A 39 14.40 -6.39 -8.74
C TRP A 39 14.48 -7.01 -10.14
N PHE A 40 13.59 -6.63 -11.04
CA PHE A 40 13.65 -7.08 -12.42
C PHE A 40 14.93 -6.60 -13.12
N PHE A 41 15.26 -5.33 -12.96
CA PHE A 41 16.42 -4.71 -13.61
C PHE A 41 17.75 -5.19 -13.00
N GLY A 42 17.87 -5.30 -11.69
CA GLY A 42 19.08 -5.72 -10.99
C GLY A 42 19.33 -7.24 -11.08
N PRO A 43 18.69 -8.05 -10.22
CA PRO A 43 18.93 -9.48 -10.12
C PRO A 43 18.65 -10.28 -11.40
N LEU A 44 17.57 -9.94 -12.12
CA LEU A 44 17.16 -10.69 -13.32
C LEU A 44 17.84 -10.21 -14.59
N THR A 45 18.38 -8.99 -14.62
CA THR A 45 18.93 -8.44 -15.88
C THR A 45 20.39 -8.02 -15.73
N VAL A 46 20.71 -7.03 -14.89
CA VAL A 46 22.05 -6.46 -14.83
C VAL A 46 23.07 -7.42 -14.21
N PHE A 47 22.73 -8.08 -13.10
CA PHE A 47 23.68 -8.97 -12.44
C PHE A 47 24.09 -10.17 -13.29
N PRO A 48 23.18 -10.87 -14.00
CA PRO A 48 23.59 -11.89 -14.96
C PRO A 48 24.48 -11.34 -16.06
N VAL A 49 24.13 -10.20 -16.67
CA VAL A 49 24.95 -9.58 -17.75
C VAL A 49 26.35 -9.24 -17.28
N VAL A 50 26.47 -8.59 -16.10
CA VAL A 50 27.77 -8.24 -15.51
C VAL A 50 28.55 -9.49 -15.12
N GLY A 51 27.85 -10.53 -14.63
CA GLY A 51 28.40 -11.83 -14.29
C GLY A 51 28.69 -12.73 -15.51
N ARG A 52 28.46 -12.24 -16.75
CA ARG A 52 28.60 -13.03 -17.99
C ARG A 52 27.78 -14.32 -18.00
N GLN A 53 26.64 -14.29 -17.34
CA GLN A 53 25.64 -15.37 -17.33
C GLN A 53 24.58 -15.08 -18.41
N PRO A 54 23.94 -16.11 -18.96
CA PRO A 54 22.80 -15.90 -19.86
C PRO A 54 21.65 -15.21 -19.14
N LEU A 55 20.91 -14.38 -19.88
CA LEU A 55 19.67 -13.80 -19.37
C LEU A 55 18.60 -14.90 -19.28
N ASP A 56 18.02 -15.04 -18.12
CA ASP A 56 16.92 -15.95 -17.85
C ASP A 56 15.78 -15.22 -17.14
N TRP A 57 14.69 -15.00 -17.87
CA TRP A 57 13.45 -14.41 -17.38
C TRP A 57 12.33 -15.44 -17.24
N SER A 58 12.69 -16.72 -17.08
CA SER A 58 11.73 -17.79 -16.87
C SER A 58 11.03 -17.66 -15.51
N ALA A 59 9.86 -18.28 -15.38
CA ALA A 59 9.16 -18.39 -14.10
C ALA A 59 10.00 -19.15 -13.07
N GLU A 60 10.80 -20.11 -13.50
CA GLU A 60 11.73 -20.88 -12.64
C GLU A 60 12.77 -19.97 -11.99
N GLN A 61 13.43 -19.11 -12.78
CA GLN A 61 14.39 -18.14 -12.26
C GLN A 61 13.70 -17.09 -11.34
N GLY A 62 12.52 -16.63 -11.72
CA GLY A 62 11.71 -15.76 -10.86
C GLY A 62 11.37 -16.41 -9.52
N THR A 63 11.01 -17.69 -9.54
CA THR A 63 10.72 -18.48 -8.32
C THR A 63 11.96 -18.62 -7.44
N ALA A 64 13.12 -18.91 -8.02
CA ALA A 64 14.39 -19.03 -7.29
C ALA A 64 14.79 -17.71 -6.61
N LEU A 65 14.48 -16.57 -7.23
CA LEU A 65 14.80 -15.24 -6.72
C LEU A 65 13.66 -14.57 -5.92
N PHE A 66 12.55 -15.27 -5.67
CA PHE A 66 11.37 -14.70 -5.00
C PHE A 66 11.68 -14.09 -3.63
N GLY A 67 12.52 -14.72 -2.82
CA GLY A 67 12.94 -14.18 -1.53
C GLY A 67 13.64 -12.81 -1.66
N SER A 68 14.43 -12.60 -2.72
CA SER A 68 15.06 -11.32 -2.99
C SER A 68 14.05 -10.25 -3.43
N LEU A 69 12.98 -10.62 -4.17
CA LEU A 69 11.89 -9.71 -4.51
C LEU A 69 11.28 -9.05 -3.28
N VAL A 70 11.05 -9.82 -2.21
CA VAL A 70 10.54 -9.27 -0.96
C VAL A 70 11.47 -8.20 -0.39
N GLY A 71 12.79 -8.43 -0.42
CA GLY A 71 13.79 -7.45 -0.01
C GLY A 71 13.73 -6.15 -0.82
N TYR A 72 13.56 -6.25 -2.14
CA TYR A 72 13.42 -5.08 -3.02
C TYR A 72 12.10 -4.34 -2.81
N ILE A 73 11.01 -5.05 -2.52
CA ILE A 73 9.72 -4.45 -2.15
C ILE A 73 9.87 -3.64 -0.84
N ILE A 74 10.50 -4.22 0.19
CA ILE A 74 10.78 -3.53 1.46
C ILE A 74 11.66 -2.30 1.23
N TYR A 75 12.73 -2.43 0.43
CA TYR A 75 13.59 -1.30 0.08
C TYR A 75 12.80 -0.17 -0.59
N GLY A 76 11.98 -0.48 -1.58
CA GLY A 76 11.15 0.49 -2.27
C GLY A 76 10.13 1.16 -1.35
N PHE A 77 9.50 0.40 -0.45
CA PHE A 77 8.60 0.93 0.56
C PHE A 77 9.29 1.93 1.49
N ILE A 78 10.47 1.59 2.00
CA ILE A 78 11.27 2.47 2.85
C ILE A 78 11.69 3.73 2.08
N LEU A 79 12.16 3.57 0.83
CA LEU A 79 12.55 4.68 -0.04
C LEU A 79 11.39 5.66 -0.24
N GLY A 80 10.20 5.15 -0.60
CA GLY A 80 9.00 5.96 -0.75
C GLY A 80 8.59 6.66 0.55
N THR A 81 8.69 5.99 1.69
CA THR A 81 8.39 6.57 3.01
C THR A 81 9.32 7.73 3.35
N ILE A 82 10.63 7.54 3.17
CA ILE A 82 11.63 8.59 3.43
C ILE A 82 11.41 9.78 2.49
N TYR A 83 11.14 9.51 1.21
CA TYR A 83 10.86 10.57 0.25
C TYR A 83 9.63 11.40 0.65
N ALA A 84 8.53 10.75 1.04
CA ALA A 84 7.33 11.45 1.52
C ALA A 84 7.60 12.28 2.78
N PHE A 85 8.42 11.78 3.68
CA PHE A 85 8.82 12.50 4.88
C PHE A 85 9.60 13.78 4.53
N LEU A 86 10.60 13.67 3.65
CA LEU A 86 11.39 14.81 3.19
C LEU A 86 10.54 15.83 2.41
N ASP A 87 9.65 15.38 1.52
CA ASP A 87 8.71 16.27 0.80
C ASP A 87 7.81 17.03 1.76
N ARG A 88 7.30 16.37 2.82
CA ARG A 88 6.51 17.05 3.84
C ARG A 88 7.27 18.08 4.63
N ILE A 89 8.52 17.82 4.99
CA ILE A 89 9.37 18.82 5.63
C ILE A 89 9.53 20.02 4.71
N TRP A 90 9.83 19.80 3.44
CA TRP A 90 9.95 20.84 2.43
C TRP A 90 8.67 21.67 2.31
N VAL A 91 7.53 21.01 2.12
CA VAL A 91 6.22 21.67 2.02
C VAL A 91 5.92 22.49 3.27
N ARG A 92 6.21 21.97 4.46
CA ARG A 92 5.95 22.66 5.73
C ARG A 92 6.84 23.89 5.93
N LEU A 93 8.12 23.77 5.56
CA LEU A 93 9.11 24.86 5.77
C LEU A 93 8.97 25.97 4.74
N PHE A 94 8.70 25.64 3.47
CA PHE A 94 8.80 26.59 2.37
C PHE A 94 7.46 26.96 1.72
N ILE A 95 6.44 26.10 1.83
CA ILE A 95 5.13 26.34 1.19
C ILE A 95 4.08 26.75 2.22
N GLN A 96 3.91 26.01 3.31
CA GLN A 96 2.88 26.28 4.32
C GLN A 96 3.26 27.40 5.30
N SER A 97 4.48 27.90 5.26
CA SER A 97 4.88 29.11 5.96
C SER A 97 4.09 30.34 5.49
N ASP A 98 3.65 30.36 4.21
CA ASP A 98 2.74 31.37 3.70
C ASP A 98 1.30 31.12 4.19
N PRO A 99 0.65 32.09 4.88
CA PRO A 99 -0.73 31.98 5.36
C PRO A 99 -1.75 31.64 4.26
N LEU A 100 -1.48 32.05 3.01
CA LEU A 100 -2.36 31.77 1.87
C LEU A 100 -2.37 30.29 1.47
N ASN A 101 -1.30 29.56 1.82
CA ASN A 101 -1.13 28.14 1.52
C ASN A 101 -1.50 27.21 2.66
N ARG A 102 -2.02 27.72 3.78
CA ARG A 102 -2.45 26.91 4.92
C ARG A 102 -3.67 26.05 4.56
N GLU A 103 -3.68 24.84 5.11
CA GLU A 103 -4.83 23.95 4.95
C GLU A 103 -6.09 24.53 5.61
N PRO A 104 -7.28 24.33 4.99
CA PRO A 104 -8.53 24.88 5.53
C PRO A 104 -8.95 24.23 6.85
N GLU A 105 -8.49 23.02 7.08
CA GLU A 105 -8.74 22.24 8.30
C GLU A 105 -7.46 22.11 9.12
N GLY A 106 -7.58 22.22 10.46
CA GLY A 106 -6.44 22.00 11.34
C GLY A 106 -5.90 20.57 11.25
N LEU A 107 -4.56 20.43 11.25
CA LEU A 107 -3.90 19.14 11.09
C LEU A 107 -4.38 18.07 12.08
N GLY A 108 -4.66 18.46 13.34
CA GLY A 108 -5.14 17.53 14.37
C GLY A 108 -6.54 17.00 14.08
N LEU A 109 -7.46 17.87 13.68
CA LEU A 109 -8.84 17.46 13.33
C LEU A 109 -8.85 16.57 12.10
N HIS A 110 -8.08 16.92 11.07
CA HIS A 110 -7.95 16.11 9.87
C HIS A 110 -7.36 14.72 10.19
N PHE A 111 -6.38 14.65 11.09
CA PHE A 111 -5.79 13.40 11.54
C PHE A 111 -6.81 12.51 12.28
N LEU A 112 -7.51 13.06 13.28
CA LEU A 112 -8.51 12.32 14.04
C LEU A 112 -9.65 11.80 13.17
N ARG A 113 -10.18 12.65 12.29
CA ARG A 113 -11.22 12.26 11.34
C ARG A 113 -10.76 11.16 10.39
N SER A 114 -9.51 11.22 9.93
CA SER A 114 -8.94 10.18 9.06
C SER A 114 -8.81 8.83 9.76
N ILE A 115 -8.48 8.83 11.05
CA ILE A 115 -8.46 7.62 11.88
C ILE A 115 -9.88 7.07 12.05
N GLU A 116 -10.82 7.91 12.44
CA GLU A 116 -12.21 7.51 12.69
C GLU A 116 -12.84 6.90 11.43
N TRP A 117 -12.85 7.63 10.33
CA TRP A 117 -13.42 7.14 9.08
C TRP A 117 -12.62 5.96 8.49
N GLY A 118 -11.31 5.96 8.67
CA GLY A 118 -10.46 4.83 8.29
C GLY A 118 -10.80 3.57 9.07
N GLY A 119 -10.99 3.69 10.39
CA GLY A 119 -11.38 2.56 11.25
C GLY A 119 -12.75 1.99 10.88
N LEU A 120 -13.75 2.85 10.68
CA LEU A 120 -15.08 2.44 10.21
C LEU A 120 -15.03 1.77 8.83
N ALA A 121 -14.27 2.33 7.92
CA ALA A 121 -14.07 1.75 6.59
C ALA A 121 -13.38 0.39 6.65
N GLY A 122 -12.37 0.25 7.52
CA GLY A 122 -11.70 -1.03 7.75
C GLY A 122 -12.62 -2.08 8.34
N LEU A 123 -13.53 -1.68 9.25
CA LEU A 123 -14.56 -2.59 9.77
C LEU A 123 -15.47 -3.10 8.64
N VAL A 124 -15.96 -2.22 7.78
CA VAL A 124 -16.79 -2.60 6.62
C VAL A 124 -16.01 -3.51 5.67
N GLY A 125 -14.76 -3.15 5.33
CA GLY A 125 -13.89 -3.99 4.51
C GLY A 125 -13.67 -5.37 5.11
N GLY A 126 -13.43 -5.42 6.44
CA GLY A 126 -13.32 -6.66 7.21
C GLY A 126 -14.56 -7.53 7.11
N LEU A 127 -15.74 -6.96 7.33
CA LEU A 127 -17.01 -7.68 7.22
C LEU A 127 -17.24 -8.26 5.82
N VAL A 128 -17.00 -7.47 4.77
CA VAL A 128 -17.22 -7.90 3.37
C VAL A 128 -16.23 -8.98 2.94
N SER A 129 -15.01 -9.01 3.50
CA SER A 129 -14.00 -10.02 3.18
C SER A 129 -14.16 -11.36 3.91
N ILE A 130 -14.94 -11.42 5.01
CA ILE A 130 -15.15 -12.63 5.83
C ILE A 130 -15.51 -13.88 5.00
N PRO A 131 -16.48 -13.86 4.06
CA PRO A 131 -16.87 -15.07 3.34
C PRO A 131 -15.70 -15.70 2.58
N VAL A 132 -14.87 -14.88 1.95
CA VAL A 132 -13.72 -15.35 1.17
C VAL A 132 -12.61 -15.85 2.10
N LEU A 133 -12.31 -15.15 3.19
CA LEU A 133 -11.29 -15.57 4.15
C LEU A 133 -11.70 -16.82 4.93
N ALA A 134 -12.99 -17.03 5.16
CA ALA A 134 -13.51 -18.28 5.69
C ALA A 134 -13.35 -19.43 4.70
N ALA A 135 -13.76 -19.24 3.44
CA ALA A 135 -13.66 -20.23 2.38
C ALA A 135 -12.21 -20.64 2.07
N THR A 136 -11.24 -19.73 2.23
CA THR A 136 -9.82 -19.97 2.00
C THR A 136 -9.08 -20.51 3.24
N GLY A 137 -9.79 -20.75 4.35
CA GLY A 137 -9.21 -21.30 5.57
C GLY A 137 -8.30 -20.35 6.36
N ILE A 138 -8.30 -19.06 6.07
CA ILE A 138 -7.52 -18.06 6.81
C ILE A 138 -8.13 -17.77 8.18
N LEU A 139 -9.45 -17.64 8.29
CA LEU A 139 -10.09 -17.36 9.58
C LEU A 139 -9.84 -18.46 10.64
N PRO A 140 -9.89 -19.77 10.31
CA PRO A 140 -9.47 -20.80 11.25
C PRO A 140 -8.01 -20.68 11.70
N LYS A 141 -7.10 -20.30 10.81
CA LYS A 141 -5.69 -20.05 11.18
C LYS A 141 -5.56 -18.85 12.13
N ILE A 142 -6.32 -17.78 11.89
CA ILE A 142 -6.35 -16.63 12.79
C ILE A 142 -6.94 -17.01 14.16
N ALA A 143 -7.95 -17.89 14.20
CA ALA A 143 -8.51 -18.40 15.46
C ALA A 143 -7.47 -19.15 16.32
N GLY A 144 -6.44 -19.70 15.70
CA GLY A 144 -5.30 -20.31 16.40
C GLY A 144 -4.42 -19.32 17.19
N LEU A 145 -4.55 -18.02 16.95
CA LEU A 145 -3.84 -16.98 17.71
C LEU A 145 -4.38 -16.82 19.15
N ASP A 146 -5.69 -17.05 19.33
CA ASP A 146 -6.34 -17.05 20.63
C ASP A 146 -7.52 -18.02 20.63
N THR A 147 -7.41 -19.09 21.39
CA THR A 147 -8.43 -20.14 21.49
C THR A 147 -9.53 -19.81 22.51
N SER A 148 -9.41 -18.73 23.28
CA SER A 148 -10.35 -18.31 24.32
C SER A 148 -11.74 -18.05 23.79
N PHE A 149 -11.85 -17.60 22.54
CA PHE A 149 -13.13 -17.27 21.89
C PHE A 149 -13.74 -18.43 21.08
N GLY A 150 -13.15 -19.62 21.12
CA GLY A 150 -13.63 -20.77 20.35
C GLY A 150 -13.69 -20.51 18.84
N GLY A 151 -14.65 -21.10 18.16
CA GLY A 151 -14.77 -21.06 16.69
C GLY A 151 -15.00 -19.66 16.08
N ILE A 152 -15.46 -18.69 16.84
CA ILE A 152 -15.66 -17.29 16.37
C ILE A 152 -14.43 -16.40 16.59
N GLY A 153 -13.43 -16.90 17.32
CA GLY A 153 -12.21 -16.13 17.66
C GLY A 153 -11.52 -15.54 16.46
N GLY A 154 -11.35 -16.33 15.39
CA GLY A 154 -10.74 -15.86 14.15
C GLY A 154 -11.46 -14.66 13.52
N THR A 155 -12.78 -14.65 13.56
CA THR A 155 -13.60 -13.54 13.04
C THR A 155 -13.45 -12.29 13.91
N ILE A 156 -13.46 -12.43 15.22
CA ILE A 156 -13.31 -11.31 16.16
C ILE A 156 -11.93 -10.66 15.97
N ILE A 157 -10.86 -11.47 15.98
CA ILE A 157 -9.49 -10.99 15.77
C ILE A 157 -9.36 -10.32 14.40
N HIS A 158 -9.91 -10.96 13.34
CA HIS A 158 -9.91 -10.39 12.01
C HIS A 158 -10.57 -9.01 11.96
N LEU A 159 -11.74 -8.82 12.54
CA LEU A 159 -12.43 -7.54 12.55
C LEU A 159 -11.66 -6.47 13.35
N PHE A 160 -11.10 -6.85 14.49
CA PHE A 160 -10.28 -5.93 15.29
C PHE A 160 -9.04 -5.47 14.52
N VAL A 161 -8.31 -6.39 13.89
CA VAL A 161 -7.16 -6.08 13.04
C VAL A 161 -7.59 -5.26 11.83
N SER A 162 -8.73 -5.56 11.23
CA SER A 162 -9.28 -4.81 10.09
C SER A 162 -9.55 -3.34 10.41
N VAL A 163 -10.03 -3.03 11.62
CA VAL A 163 -10.20 -1.65 12.09
C VAL A 163 -8.85 -0.94 12.15
N GLY A 164 -7.84 -1.55 12.77
CA GLY A 164 -6.49 -0.97 12.87
C GLY A 164 -5.85 -0.73 11.50
N ILE A 165 -5.97 -1.71 10.60
CA ILE A 165 -5.51 -1.59 9.22
C ILE A 165 -6.26 -0.48 8.47
N GLY A 166 -7.58 -0.38 8.63
CA GLY A 166 -8.38 0.68 8.05
C GLY A 166 -7.99 2.08 8.53
N MET A 167 -7.62 2.22 9.80
CA MET A 167 -7.06 3.49 10.34
C MET A 167 -5.78 3.88 9.59
N THR A 168 -4.89 2.92 9.31
CA THR A 168 -3.67 3.20 8.53
C THR A 168 -4.00 3.61 7.09
N TYR A 169 -5.02 3.00 6.47
CA TYR A 169 -5.51 3.44 5.16
C TYR A 169 -5.96 4.91 5.20
N GLY A 170 -6.80 5.27 6.16
CA GLY A 170 -7.27 6.65 6.33
C GLY A 170 -6.11 7.65 6.46
N LEU A 171 -5.10 7.31 7.24
CA LEU A 171 -3.93 8.17 7.42
C LEU A 171 -3.06 8.31 6.17
N LEU A 172 -2.86 7.21 5.43
CA LEU A 172 -2.00 7.19 4.26
C LEU A 172 -2.65 7.88 3.05
N PHE A 173 -3.95 7.62 2.83
CA PHE A 173 -4.62 7.97 1.57
C PHE A 173 -5.62 9.13 1.67
N ARG A 174 -5.73 9.81 2.82
CA ARG A 174 -6.65 10.96 3.03
C ARG A 174 -6.51 12.07 2.00
N ASN A 175 -5.32 12.30 1.46
CA ASN A 175 -5.03 13.35 0.49
C ASN A 175 -4.88 12.84 -0.95
N GLU A 176 -4.93 11.52 -1.16
CA GLU A 176 -4.55 10.87 -2.41
C GLU A 176 -5.74 10.63 -3.35
N ALA A 177 -6.94 10.60 -2.81
CA ALA A 177 -8.09 10.08 -3.52
C ALA A 177 -9.24 11.08 -3.59
N PRO A 178 -9.18 12.08 -4.49
CA PRO A 178 -10.27 13.03 -4.69
C PRO A 178 -11.50 12.39 -5.36
N SER A 179 -11.38 11.21 -5.92
CA SER A 179 -12.47 10.47 -6.58
C SER A 179 -12.44 8.98 -6.28
N ILE A 180 -13.58 8.30 -6.48
CA ILE A 180 -13.67 6.84 -6.31
C ILE A 180 -12.73 6.12 -7.28
N GLY A 181 -12.68 6.57 -8.55
CA GLY A 181 -11.80 5.98 -9.56
C GLY A 181 -10.31 6.12 -9.28
N LEU A 182 -9.92 7.10 -8.43
CA LEU A 182 -8.54 7.25 -7.98
C LEU A 182 -8.27 6.46 -6.69
N GLY A 183 -9.23 6.37 -5.79
CA GLY A 183 -9.04 5.79 -4.47
C GLY A 183 -9.17 4.27 -4.43
N VAL A 184 -10.09 3.68 -5.18
CA VAL A 184 -10.29 2.22 -5.17
C VAL A 184 -9.05 1.46 -5.66
N PRO A 185 -8.33 1.86 -6.72
CA PRO A 185 -7.05 1.26 -7.09
C PRO A 185 -6.01 1.29 -5.98
N TRP A 186 -5.93 2.38 -5.21
CA TRP A 186 -5.08 2.43 -4.01
C TRP A 186 -5.53 1.43 -2.93
N GLY A 187 -6.84 1.21 -2.81
CA GLY A 187 -7.39 0.18 -1.93
C GLY A 187 -6.96 -1.23 -2.34
N PHE A 188 -6.99 -1.57 -3.62
CA PHE A 188 -6.52 -2.86 -4.11
C PHE A 188 -5.03 -3.06 -3.84
N LEU A 189 -4.20 -2.06 -4.13
CA LEU A 189 -2.77 -2.11 -3.82
C LEU A 189 -2.55 -2.30 -2.31
N PHE A 190 -3.30 -1.58 -1.47
CA PHE A 190 -3.26 -1.71 -0.03
C PHE A 190 -3.64 -3.13 0.44
N GLY A 191 -4.63 -3.74 -0.20
CA GLY A 191 -5.00 -5.14 0.03
C GLY A 191 -3.86 -6.11 -0.29
N VAL A 192 -3.15 -5.92 -1.41
CA VAL A 192 -1.96 -6.71 -1.77
C VAL A 192 -0.88 -6.58 -0.71
N ILE A 193 -0.59 -5.35 -0.26
CA ILE A 193 0.42 -5.10 0.77
C ILE A 193 0.08 -5.88 2.05
N TRP A 194 -1.17 -5.80 2.50
CA TRP A 194 -1.59 -6.50 3.71
C TRP A 194 -1.69 -8.01 3.55
N TRP A 195 -1.87 -8.52 2.34
CA TRP A 195 -1.71 -9.95 2.06
C TRP A 195 -0.25 -10.41 2.27
N TYR A 196 0.73 -9.61 1.86
CA TYR A 196 2.13 -9.90 2.15
C TYR A 196 2.46 -9.79 3.63
N VAL A 197 2.02 -8.72 4.27
CA VAL A 197 2.31 -8.45 5.67
C VAL A 197 1.58 -9.43 6.59
N GLY A 198 0.30 -9.67 6.37
CA GLY A 198 -0.56 -10.50 7.24
C GLY A 198 -0.30 -11.99 7.05
N PRO A 199 -0.94 -12.63 6.07
CA PRO A 199 -0.88 -14.08 5.89
C PRO A 199 0.49 -14.65 5.58
N LEU A 200 1.30 -13.91 4.81
CA LEU A 200 2.60 -14.42 4.37
C LEU A 200 3.72 -14.16 5.38
N THR A 201 3.59 -13.14 6.24
CA THR A 201 4.66 -12.76 7.17
C THR A 201 4.22 -12.85 8.62
N LEU A 202 3.28 -12.02 9.07
CA LEU A 202 2.95 -11.91 10.50
C LEU A 202 2.25 -13.15 11.04
N LEU A 203 1.30 -13.71 10.33
CA LEU A 203 0.54 -14.85 10.81
C LEU A 203 1.42 -16.09 11.05
N PRO A 204 2.26 -16.54 10.09
CA PRO A 204 3.19 -17.63 10.35
C PRO A 204 4.24 -17.28 11.41
N LEU A 205 4.76 -16.05 11.41
CA LEU A 205 5.73 -15.63 12.41
C LEU A 205 5.16 -15.73 13.84
N ILE A 206 3.90 -15.33 14.07
CA ILE A 206 3.27 -15.40 15.39
C ILE A 206 2.92 -16.84 15.77
N LEU A 207 2.43 -17.67 14.82
CA LEU A 207 2.00 -19.03 15.08
C LEU A 207 3.17 -20.02 15.23
N THR A 208 4.24 -19.85 14.46
CA THR A 208 5.33 -20.85 14.36
C THR A 208 6.71 -20.28 14.69
N GLY A 209 6.84 -18.97 14.90
CA GLY A 209 8.12 -18.29 15.10
C GLY A 209 8.96 -18.11 13.83
N VAL A 210 8.48 -18.58 12.67
CA VAL A 210 9.23 -18.54 11.41
C VAL A 210 8.30 -18.03 10.29
N TYR A 211 8.81 -17.13 9.46
CA TYR A 211 8.15 -16.75 8.22
C TYR A 211 8.71 -17.54 7.03
N ASP A 212 7.89 -17.74 6.01
CA ASP A 212 8.30 -18.45 4.80
C ASP A 212 7.93 -17.62 3.55
N TRP A 213 8.95 -17.03 2.93
CA TRP A 213 8.82 -16.24 1.72
C TRP A 213 9.19 -17.02 0.45
N ARG A 214 9.09 -18.33 0.48
CA ARG A 214 9.24 -19.14 -0.74
C ARG A 214 7.99 -19.00 -1.61
N ALA A 215 8.19 -19.08 -2.92
CA ALA A 215 7.10 -18.99 -3.89
C ALA A 215 6.00 -20.04 -3.63
N SER A 216 6.38 -21.27 -3.21
CA SER A 216 5.42 -22.32 -2.87
C SER A 216 4.51 -21.97 -1.69
N ALA A 217 5.05 -21.30 -0.66
CA ALA A 217 4.27 -20.84 0.48
C ALA A 217 3.30 -19.71 0.08
N ALA A 218 3.78 -18.78 -0.73
CA ALA A 218 2.95 -17.71 -1.29
C ALA A 218 1.86 -18.25 -2.22
N ALA A 219 2.17 -19.23 -3.06
CA ALA A 219 1.21 -19.90 -3.93
C ALA A 219 0.07 -20.57 -3.15
N ALA A 220 0.40 -21.24 -2.04
CA ALA A 220 -0.60 -21.87 -1.16
C ALA A 220 -1.55 -20.84 -0.51
N LEU A 221 -1.14 -19.58 -0.37
CA LEU A 221 -1.92 -18.48 0.20
C LEU A 221 -2.60 -17.61 -0.87
N LEU A 222 -2.33 -17.85 -2.17
CA LEU A 222 -2.86 -17.05 -3.28
C LEU A 222 -4.41 -16.93 -3.26
N PRO A 223 -5.19 -17.97 -2.95
CA PRO A 223 -6.65 -17.83 -2.85
C PRO A 223 -7.09 -16.77 -1.83
N SER A 224 -6.34 -16.56 -0.75
CA SER A 224 -6.65 -15.55 0.25
C SER A 224 -6.38 -14.11 -0.23
N LEU A 225 -5.58 -13.93 -1.27
CA LEU A 225 -5.34 -12.63 -1.90
C LEU A 225 -6.65 -11.98 -2.36
N ILE A 226 -7.61 -12.79 -2.88
CA ILE A 226 -8.92 -12.29 -3.29
C ILE A 226 -9.63 -11.61 -2.11
N GLY A 227 -9.61 -12.24 -0.93
CA GLY A 227 -10.18 -11.65 0.28
C GLY A 227 -9.52 -10.33 0.67
N HIS A 228 -8.21 -10.21 0.52
CA HIS A 228 -7.47 -8.97 0.80
C HIS A 228 -7.72 -7.88 -0.24
N LEU A 229 -7.92 -8.23 -1.52
CA LEU A 229 -8.33 -7.28 -2.55
C LEU A 229 -9.73 -6.74 -2.27
N ILE A 230 -10.68 -7.62 -1.91
CA ILE A 230 -12.02 -7.22 -1.51
C ILE A 230 -11.97 -6.31 -0.28
N TYR A 231 -11.18 -6.69 0.74
CA TYR A 231 -10.96 -5.86 1.92
C TYR A 231 -10.47 -4.47 1.57
N GLY A 232 -9.39 -4.37 0.80
CA GLY A 232 -8.78 -3.10 0.43
C GLY A 232 -9.70 -2.23 -0.43
N GLY A 233 -10.35 -2.82 -1.44
CA GLY A 233 -11.31 -2.12 -2.30
C GLY A 233 -12.54 -1.60 -1.54
N ALA A 234 -13.13 -2.42 -0.67
CA ALA A 234 -14.27 -2.02 0.17
C ALA A 234 -13.88 -0.95 1.20
N THR A 235 -12.70 -1.09 1.83
CA THR A 235 -12.15 -0.07 2.75
C THR A 235 -11.98 1.26 2.04
N ALA A 236 -11.34 1.27 0.86
CA ALA A 236 -11.14 2.48 0.08
C ALA A 236 -12.47 3.13 -0.32
N PHE A 237 -13.39 2.36 -0.87
CA PHE A 237 -14.70 2.85 -1.29
C PHE A 237 -15.46 3.48 -0.11
N THR A 238 -15.52 2.78 1.03
CA THR A 238 -16.22 3.24 2.23
C THR A 238 -15.59 4.50 2.82
N PHE A 239 -14.25 4.57 2.87
CA PHE A 239 -13.53 5.75 3.36
C PHE A 239 -13.79 7.00 2.51
N LEU A 240 -13.87 6.83 1.19
CA LEU A 240 -14.04 7.96 0.25
C LEU A 240 -15.41 8.63 0.33
N LEU A 241 -16.46 7.92 0.71
CA LEU A 241 -17.81 8.47 0.72
C LEU A 241 -17.95 9.65 1.69
N PRO A 242 -17.65 9.51 3.01
CA PRO A 242 -17.71 10.62 3.95
C PRO A 242 -16.66 11.69 3.67
N GLU A 243 -15.45 11.30 3.26
CA GLU A 243 -14.37 12.24 2.96
C GLU A 243 -14.75 13.20 1.82
N ARG A 244 -15.35 12.68 0.74
CA ARG A 244 -15.85 13.50 -0.37
C ARG A 244 -17.02 14.39 0.04
N ARG A 245 -17.92 13.89 0.91
CA ARG A 245 -19.04 14.68 1.41
C ARG A 245 -18.53 15.86 2.26
N TYR A 246 -17.57 15.60 3.12
CA TYR A 246 -16.97 16.60 3.97
C TYR A 246 -16.20 17.66 3.14
N LYS A 247 -15.39 17.25 2.17
CA LYS A 247 -14.71 18.19 1.26
C LYS A 247 -15.70 19.07 0.49
N ARG A 248 -16.79 18.51 -0.03
CA ARG A 248 -17.84 19.31 -0.67
C ARG A 248 -18.45 20.33 0.29
N TRP A 249 -18.69 19.95 1.53
CA TRP A 249 -19.21 20.86 2.55
C TRP A 249 -18.22 21.99 2.84
N LEU A 250 -16.94 21.70 3.01
CA LEU A 250 -15.91 22.73 3.18
C LEU A 250 -15.86 23.72 2.02
N LEU A 251 -16.01 23.25 0.78
CA LEU A 251 -15.97 24.08 -0.41
C LEU A 251 -17.22 24.96 -0.60
N LEU A 252 -18.24 24.85 0.24
CA LEU A 252 -19.36 25.79 0.26
C LEU A 252 -18.95 27.19 0.79
N ASP A 253 -17.85 27.27 1.58
CA ASP A 253 -17.27 28.55 1.94
C ASP A 253 -16.43 29.09 0.76
N PRO A 254 -16.82 30.26 0.16
CA PRO A 254 -16.10 30.81 -0.98
C PRO A 254 -14.63 31.12 -0.70
N ARG A 255 -14.27 31.40 0.56
CA ARG A 255 -12.88 31.68 0.96
C ARG A 255 -12.04 30.41 0.93
N ILE A 256 -12.63 29.31 1.38
CA ILE A 256 -11.99 27.99 1.34
C ILE A 256 -11.87 27.52 -0.09
N ALA A 257 -12.94 27.67 -0.90
CA ALA A 257 -12.95 27.30 -2.31
C ALA A 257 -11.88 28.05 -3.11
N ALA A 258 -11.78 29.38 -2.97
CA ALA A 258 -10.77 30.19 -3.67
C ALA A 258 -9.33 29.83 -3.22
N ARG A 259 -9.14 29.44 -1.97
CA ARG A 259 -7.83 28.98 -1.45
C ARG A 259 -7.47 27.62 -2.01
N GLU A 260 -8.42 26.70 -2.04
CA GLU A 260 -8.23 25.36 -2.56
C GLU A 260 -7.96 25.38 -4.08
N GLU A 261 -8.64 26.23 -4.83
CA GLU A 261 -8.40 26.43 -6.26
C GLU A 261 -6.97 26.89 -6.55
N ARG A 262 -6.41 27.78 -5.74
CA ARG A 262 -5.01 28.20 -5.86
C ARG A 262 -4.02 27.09 -5.52
N ARG A 263 -4.42 26.13 -4.68
CA ARG A 263 -3.62 24.98 -4.26
C ARG A 263 -3.75 23.78 -5.20
N LEU A 264 -4.71 23.79 -6.11
CA LEU A 264 -4.95 22.67 -7.03
C LEU A 264 -3.70 22.39 -7.86
N ARG A 265 -2.91 21.44 -7.36
CA ARG A 265 -1.99 20.70 -8.21
C ARG A 265 -2.83 19.83 -9.15
N PRO A 266 -2.39 19.61 -10.41
CA PRO A 266 -3.09 18.72 -11.32
C PRO A 266 -3.38 17.39 -10.62
N VAL A 267 -4.63 16.94 -10.68
CA VAL A 267 -5.04 15.65 -10.07
C VAL A 267 -4.25 14.54 -10.74
N GLY A 268 -3.48 13.76 -9.98
CA GLY A 268 -2.78 12.59 -10.50
C GLY A 268 -3.77 11.59 -11.07
N THR A 269 -3.35 10.87 -12.08
CA THR A 269 -4.11 9.75 -12.62
C THR A 269 -4.05 8.57 -11.64
N PRO A 270 -5.03 7.64 -11.63
CA PRO A 270 -4.91 6.37 -10.90
C PRO A 270 -3.87 5.45 -11.54
N ALA A 271 -3.30 5.87 -12.68
CA ALA A 271 -2.33 5.09 -13.43
C ALA A 271 -1.20 4.50 -12.58
N PRO A 272 -0.60 5.21 -11.60
CA PRO A 272 0.40 4.60 -10.73
C PRO A 272 -0.10 3.37 -9.98
N ALA A 273 -1.22 3.49 -9.27
CA ALA A 273 -1.75 2.38 -8.49
C ALA A 273 -2.14 1.19 -9.37
N LEU A 274 -2.75 1.46 -10.52
CA LEU A 274 -3.10 0.43 -11.50
C LEU A 274 -1.86 -0.21 -12.12
N TRP A 275 -0.84 0.60 -12.43
CA TRP A 275 0.43 0.13 -12.98
C TRP A 275 1.14 -0.82 -12.01
N PHE A 276 1.22 -0.46 -10.73
CA PHE A 276 1.85 -1.30 -9.72
C PHE A 276 1.05 -2.54 -9.40
N PHE A 277 -0.28 -2.42 -9.41
CA PHE A 277 -1.15 -3.56 -9.28
C PHE A 277 -0.95 -4.53 -10.47
N ALA A 278 -0.93 -4.01 -11.68
CA ALA A 278 -0.70 -4.82 -12.89
C ALA A 278 0.70 -5.43 -12.93
N LEU A 279 1.76 -4.67 -12.60
CA LEU A 279 3.13 -5.18 -12.48
C LEU A 279 3.24 -6.21 -11.35
N GLY A 280 2.69 -5.90 -10.18
CA GLY A 280 2.70 -6.83 -9.05
C GLY A 280 2.04 -8.15 -9.41
N LEU A 281 0.85 -8.11 -10.00
CA LEU A 281 0.18 -9.31 -10.48
C LEU A 281 0.91 -9.97 -11.67
N GLY A 282 1.38 -9.19 -12.63
CA GLY A 282 2.09 -9.70 -13.81
C GLY A 282 3.42 -10.38 -13.50
N VAL A 283 4.10 -9.95 -12.43
CA VAL A 283 5.33 -10.59 -11.94
C VAL A 283 5.00 -11.74 -10.98
N LEU A 284 4.05 -11.52 -10.07
CA LEU A 284 3.73 -12.49 -9.01
C LEU A 284 2.98 -13.71 -9.53
N LEU A 285 1.97 -13.52 -10.39
CA LEU A 285 1.15 -14.64 -10.84
C LEU A 285 1.97 -15.69 -11.60
N PRO A 286 2.83 -15.36 -12.58
CA PRO A 286 3.68 -16.35 -13.21
C PRO A 286 4.60 -17.08 -12.23
N ILE A 287 5.16 -16.37 -11.25
CA ILE A 287 6.04 -16.95 -10.22
C ILE A 287 5.29 -17.91 -9.29
N LEU A 288 4.04 -17.61 -8.98
CA LEU A 288 3.23 -18.37 -8.02
C LEU A 288 2.44 -19.51 -8.67
N LEU A 289 2.19 -19.44 -9.98
CA LEU A 289 1.44 -20.46 -10.71
C LEU A 289 2.35 -21.37 -11.54
N GLY A 290 3.59 -20.97 -11.84
CA GLY A 290 4.61 -21.78 -12.48
C GLY A 290 5.32 -22.67 -11.53
#